data_2be8bd1c6a1a13f6c1a6c68c82f5d1d0
#
_entry.id   2be8bd1c6a1a13f6c1a6c68c82f5d1d0
#
_cell.length_a   1.000
_cell.length_b   1.000
_cell.length_c   1.000
_cell.angle_alpha   90.00
_cell.angle_beta   90.00
_cell.angle_gamma   90.00
#
_symmetry.space_group_name_H-M   'P 1'
#
loop_
_entity.id
_entity.type
_entity.pdbx_description
1 polymer ?
#
loop_
_entity_poly.entity_id
_entity_poly.type
_entity_poly.pdbx_seq_one_letter_code
_entity_poly.pdbx_strand_id
1 'polypeptide(L)'
;CHGSDGKGTCWYPIGNGNRDTEPGINLKNALAAKAELEGMGYNVRLTRTTNDENPSFKQRVSYCYPNNDLNAEPDASCYVCIHSNAGGGRGSAYIAADGSYTQKWIRTSFEDDSNFLGECINNRIISETSLSEYAGGVINGQGYMILFNKCPVPAGYMEIGFFDSSDLGILDSESGAIGRAIAGGINDYMWN
;
A
#
# COMPACT_ATOMS: atom_id res chain seq x y z
N CYS A 1 -7.52 6.10 1.58
CA CYS A 1 -8.94 6.09 2.00
C CYS A 1 -9.39 7.50 2.36
N HIS A 2 -10.33 8.08 1.58
CA HIS A 2 -10.90 9.40 1.81
C HIS A 2 -12.21 9.28 2.61
N GLY A 3 -12.24 8.45 3.64
CA GLY A 3 -13.39 8.33 4.51
C GLY A 3 -13.44 9.46 5.53
N SER A 4 -14.51 10.26 5.51
CA SER A 4 -14.76 11.34 6.46
C SER A 4 -15.09 10.88 7.89
N ASP A 5 -15.14 9.56 8.13
CA ASP A 5 -15.55 8.97 9.42
C ASP A 5 -14.36 8.55 10.32
N GLY A 6 -13.13 8.81 9.91
CA GLY A 6 -11.92 8.46 10.67
C GLY A 6 -11.69 6.96 10.84
N LYS A 7 -12.50 6.11 10.22
CA LYS A 7 -12.44 4.64 10.36
C LYS A 7 -11.67 3.96 9.24
N GLY A 8 -11.14 4.71 8.28
CA GLY A 8 -10.37 4.16 7.16
C GLY A 8 -11.20 3.29 6.20
N THR A 9 -12.51 3.42 6.25
CA THR A 9 -13.42 2.77 5.31
C THR A 9 -13.67 3.68 4.13
N CYS A 10 -13.14 3.33 2.97
CA CYS A 10 -13.51 3.96 1.72
C CYS A 10 -14.89 3.47 1.31
N TRP A 11 -15.88 4.34 1.46
CA TRP A 11 -17.23 4.09 1.02
C TRP A 11 -17.43 4.75 -0.34
N TYR A 12 -17.12 4.06 -1.44
CA TYR A 12 -17.65 4.42 -2.74
C TYR A 12 -18.52 3.29 -3.24
N PRO A 13 -19.82 3.52 -3.45
CA PRO A 13 -20.65 2.56 -4.14
C PRO A 13 -20.23 2.55 -5.60
N ILE A 14 -19.46 1.56 -6.00
CA ILE A 14 -19.38 1.20 -7.41
C ILE A 14 -20.75 0.67 -7.78
N GLY A 15 -21.30 1.15 -8.88
CA GLY A 15 -22.64 0.82 -9.36
C GLY A 15 -22.99 -0.64 -9.08
N ASN A 16 -24.12 -0.90 -8.44
CA ASN A 16 -24.67 -2.14 -7.90
C ASN A 16 -24.55 -2.35 -6.39
N GLY A 17 -24.12 -1.34 -5.58
CA GLY A 17 -24.18 -1.41 -4.13
C GLY A 17 -23.16 -2.35 -3.47
N ASN A 18 -22.15 -2.78 -4.20
CA ASN A 18 -21.09 -3.61 -3.63
C ASN A 18 -20.09 -2.72 -2.86
N ARG A 19 -20.28 -2.63 -1.55
CA ARG A 19 -19.52 -1.75 -0.64
C ARG A 19 -18.10 -2.25 -0.34
N ASP A 20 -17.77 -3.46 -0.79
CA ASP A 20 -16.55 -4.16 -0.37
C ASP A 20 -15.50 -4.25 -1.47
N THR A 21 -15.61 -3.46 -2.55
CA THR A 21 -14.79 -3.67 -3.74
C THR A 21 -13.33 -3.31 -3.47
N GLU A 22 -13.02 -2.11 -2.97
CA GLU A 22 -11.63 -1.70 -2.72
C GLU A 22 -10.99 -2.51 -1.59
N PRO A 23 -11.58 -2.62 -0.39
CA PRO A 23 -10.98 -3.40 0.69
C PRO A 23 -10.76 -4.87 0.35
N GLY A 24 -11.73 -5.50 -0.34
CA GLY A 24 -11.64 -6.90 -0.75
C GLY A 24 -10.52 -7.16 -1.75
N ILE A 25 -10.43 -6.31 -2.78
CA ILE A 25 -9.38 -6.38 -3.80
C ILE A 25 -8.00 -6.16 -3.20
N ASN A 26 -7.85 -5.13 -2.38
CA ASN A 26 -6.57 -4.82 -1.75
C ASN A 26 -6.12 -5.94 -0.80
N LEU A 27 -7.04 -6.57 -0.06
CA LEU A 27 -6.73 -7.74 0.76
C LEU A 27 -6.31 -8.95 -0.10
N LYS A 28 -7.00 -9.21 -1.21
CA LYS A 28 -6.66 -10.30 -2.14
C LYS A 28 -5.24 -10.14 -2.68
N ASN A 29 -4.87 -8.93 -3.11
CA ASN A 29 -3.53 -8.61 -3.60
C ASN A 29 -2.47 -8.70 -2.48
N ALA A 30 -2.79 -8.24 -1.26
CA ALA A 30 -1.89 -8.33 -0.12
C ALA A 30 -1.64 -9.78 0.32
N LEU A 31 -2.66 -10.64 0.29
CA LEU A 31 -2.52 -12.07 0.58
C LEU A 31 -1.65 -12.78 -0.46
N ALA A 32 -1.82 -12.43 -1.74
CA ALA A 32 -0.97 -12.96 -2.81
C ALA A 32 0.48 -12.51 -2.64
N ALA A 33 0.73 -11.23 -2.35
CA ALA A 33 2.08 -10.71 -2.09
C ALA A 33 2.72 -11.38 -0.86
N LYS A 34 1.95 -11.60 0.22
CA LYS A 34 2.44 -12.33 1.40
C LYS A 34 2.92 -13.72 1.04
N ALA A 35 2.12 -14.49 0.29
CA ALA A 35 2.50 -15.86 -0.09
C ALA A 35 3.80 -15.91 -0.89
N GLU A 36 4.00 -14.98 -1.82
CA GLU A 36 5.23 -14.87 -2.62
C GLU A 36 6.44 -14.48 -1.74
N LEU A 37 6.30 -13.47 -0.88
CA LEU A 37 7.37 -13.05 0.02
C LEU A 37 7.76 -14.14 1.02
N GLU A 38 6.81 -14.87 1.57
CA GLU A 38 7.10 -16.00 2.45
C GLU A 38 7.81 -17.14 1.68
N GLY A 39 7.45 -17.35 0.42
CA GLY A 39 8.17 -18.27 -0.48
C GLY A 39 9.62 -17.85 -0.74
N MET A 40 9.92 -16.55 -0.69
CA MET A 40 11.28 -15.99 -0.77
C MET A 40 12.04 -16.02 0.58
N GLY A 41 11.38 -16.43 1.67
CA GLY A 41 11.98 -16.54 3.01
C GLY A 41 11.78 -15.31 3.90
N TYR A 42 10.98 -14.33 3.49
CA TYR A 42 10.65 -13.17 4.33
C TYR A 42 9.61 -13.51 5.40
N ASN A 43 9.70 -12.85 6.55
CA ASN A 43 8.66 -12.88 7.56
C ASN A 43 7.66 -11.74 7.30
N VAL A 44 6.41 -12.08 7.00
CA VAL A 44 5.41 -11.11 6.58
C VAL A 44 4.27 -11.02 7.57
N ARG A 45 4.03 -9.81 8.09
CA ARG A 45 2.88 -9.49 8.96
C ARG A 45 1.84 -8.70 8.17
N LEU A 46 0.61 -9.16 8.16
CA LEU A 46 -0.51 -8.40 7.60
C LEU A 46 -1.24 -7.66 8.71
N THR A 47 -1.65 -6.43 8.44
CA THR A 47 -2.45 -5.63 9.39
C THR A 47 -3.88 -6.13 9.52
N ARG A 48 -4.35 -6.92 8.58
CA ARG A 48 -5.63 -7.66 8.59
C ARG A 48 -5.55 -8.88 7.68
N THR A 49 -6.35 -9.88 7.97
CA THR A 49 -6.44 -11.14 7.21
C THR A 49 -7.83 -11.40 6.65
N THR A 50 -8.82 -10.63 7.10
CA THR A 50 -10.22 -10.69 6.64
C THR A 50 -10.77 -9.31 6.33
N ASN A 51 -11.93 -9.24 5.66
CA ASN A 51 -12.61 -7.97 5.40
C ASN A 51 -13.35 -7.41 6.62
N ASP A 52 -13.58 -8.23 7.63
CA ASP A 52 -14.25 -7.81 8.87
C ASP A 52 -13.31 -7.06 9.83
N GLU A 53 -12.00 -7.20 9.62
CA GLU A 53 -10.98 -6.51 10.41
C GLU A 53 -10.76 -5.09 9.90
N ASN A 54 -10.83 -4.10 10.78
CA ASN A 54 -10.54 -2.70 10.49
C ASN A 54 -9.65 -2.09 11.57
N PRO A 55 -8.35 -2.42 11.60
CA PRO A 55 -7.43 -1.90 12.61
C PRO A 55 -7.25 -0.39 12.46
N SER A 56 -7.20 0.32 13.58
CA SER A 56 -6.87 1.74 13.63
C SER A 56 -5.45 2.00 13.11
N PHE A 57 -5.13 3.24 12.74
CA PHE A 57 -3.78 3.60 12.29
C PHE A 57 -2.70 3.22 13.32
N LYS A 58 -2.96 3.42 14.61
CA LYS A 58 -2.05 3.02 15.68
C LYS A 58 -1.81 1.51 15.70
N GLN A 59 -2.85 0.71 15.53
CA GLN A 59 -2.73 -0.74 15.44
C GLN A 59 -1.97 -1.15 14.17
N ARG A 60 -2.21 -0.51 13.02
CA ARG A 60 -1.45 -0.81 11.78
C ARG A 60 0.04 -0.53 11.95
N VAL A 61 0.40 0.59 12.57
CA VAL A 61 1.81 0.92 12.86
C VAL A 61 2.42 -0.04 13.87
N SER A 62 1.66 -0.56 14.84
CA SER A 62 2.21 -1.51 15.82
C SER A 62 2.71 -2.81 15.20
N TYR A 63 2.25 -3.18 14.01
CA TYR A 63 2.79 -4.34 13.28
C TYR A 63 4.24 -4.20 12.83
N CYS A 64 4.82 -2.98 12.89
CA CYS A 64 6.25 -2.77 12.66
C CYS A 64 7.13 -3.14 13.87
N TYR A 65 6.51 -3.52 15.00
CA TYR A 65 7.20 -3.80 16.25
C TYR A 65 6.99 -5.26 16.69
N PRO A 66 7.96 -5.85 17.40
CA PRO A 66 7.82 -7.20 17.91
C PRO A 66 6.63 -7.30 18.86
N ASN A 67 5.80 -8.32 18.70
CA ASN A 67 4.57 -8.53 19.49
C ASN A 67 3.59 -7.34 19.50
N ASN A 68 3.68 -6.44 18.50
CA ASN A 68 2.92 -5.19 18.41
C ASN A 68 3.14 -4.24 19.60
N ASP A 69 4.28 -4.33 20.29
CA ASP A 69 4.63 -3.47 21.41
C ASP A 69 5.32 -2.18 20.93
N LEU A 70 4.57 -1.09 20.91
CA LEU A 70 5.06 0.24 20.49
C LEU A 70 6.18 0.81 21.39
N ASN A 71 6.50 0.18 22.53
CA ASN A 71 7.61 0.60 23.39
C ASN A 71 8.91 -0.15 23.06
N ALA A 72 8.85 -1.18 22.22
CA ALA A 72 10.02 -1.89 21.72
C ALA A 72 10.69 -1.12 20.57
N GLU A 73 11.89 -1.54 20.16
CA GLU A 73 12.45 -1.10 18.88
C GLU A 73 11.73 -1.80 17.73
N PRO A 74 11.51 -1.11 16.59
CA PRO A 74 10.89 -1.73 15.41
C PRO A 74 11.78 -2.86 14.89
N ASP A 75 11.13 -3.96 14.47
CA ASP A 75 11.79 -5.14 13.90
C ASP A 75 11.37 -5.44 12.45
N ALA A 76 10.46 -4.64 11.87
CA ALA A 76 10.17 -4.67 10.46
C ALA A 76 11.24 -3.91 9.66
N SER A 77 11.57 -4.40 8.46
CA SER A 77 12.50 -3.72 7.55
C SER A 77 11.79 -2.63 6.73
N CYS A 78 10.55 -2.85 6.35
CA CYS A 78 9.71 -1.88 5.65
C CYS A 78 8.23 -2.12 5.94
N TYR A 79 7.40 -1.15 5.57
CA TYR A 79 5.94 -1.22 5.64
C TYR A 79 5.35 -0.89 4.26
N VAL A 80 4.38 -1.66 3.78
CA VAL A 80 3.69 -1.38 2.51
C VAL A 80 2.20 -1.23 2.75
N CYS A 81 1.65 -0.10 2.29
CA CYS A 81 0.22 0.18 2.30
C CYS A 81 -0.32 0.01 0.89
N ILE A 82 -1.25 -0.92 0.71
CA ILE A 82 -1.87 -1.22 -0.59
C ILE A 82 -3.26 -0.62 -0.63
N HIS A 83 -3.45 0.31 -1.56
CA HIS A 83 -4.71 0.96 -1.89
C HIS A 83 -5.03 0.81 -3.37
N SER A 84 -6.29 1.10 -3.72
CA SER A 84 -6.72 1.32 -5.09
C SER A 84 -7.37 2.69 -5.18
N ASN A 85 -6.95 3.47 -6.16
CA ASN A 85 -7.38 4.84 -6.37
C ASN A 85 -8.84 4.92 -6.84
N ALA A 86 -9.41 6.12 -6.80
CA ALA A 86 -10.74 6.48 -7.31
C ALA A 86 -10.68 7.77 -8.11
N GLY A 87 -11.70 8.03 -8.94
CA GLY A 87 -11.83 9.24 -9.75
C GLY A 87 -11.79 8.96 -11.25
N GLY A 88 -11.99 7.69 -11.65
CA GLY A 88 -12.13 7.30 -13.06
C GLY A 88 -10.82 7.33 -13.86
N GLY A 89 -9.66 7.37 -13.18
CA GLY A 89 -8.34 7.26 -13.80
C GLY A 89 -7.99 5.82 -14.19
N ARG A 90 -6.72 5.60 -14.59
CA ARG A 90 -6.19 4.28 -14.96
C ARG A 90 -4.72 4.19 -14.59
N GLY A 91 -4.31 3.03 -14.09
CA GLY A 91 -2.92 2.67 -13.88
C GLY A 91 -2.46 2.78 -12.44
N SER A 92 -1.23 2.31 -12.21
CA SER A 92 -0.57 2.24 -10.92
C SER A 92 0.37 3.42 -10.70
N ALA A 93 0.46 3.87 -9.45
CA ALA A 93 1.44 4.82 -8.97
C ALA A 93 1.72 4.59 -7.48
N TYR A 94 2.85 5.11 -6.99
CA TYR A 94 3.07 5.26 -5.56
C TYR A 94 2.82 6.70 -5.11
N ILE A 95 2.50 6.89 -3.84
CA ILE A 95 2.40 8.23 -3.25
C ILE A 95 3.77 8.58 -2.68
N ALA A 96 4.34 9.68 -3.17
CA ALA A 96 5.63 10.17 -2.69
C ALA A 96 5.55 10.55 -1.19
N ALA A 97 6.52 10.11 -0.43
CA ALA A 97 6.81 10.66 0.88
C ALA A 97 7.51 12.00 0.66
N ASP A 98 6.76 13.11 0.68
CA ASP A 98 7.28 14.45 0.40
C ASP A 98 7.41 15.26 1.70
N GLY A 99 8.65 15.57 2.09
CA GLY A 99 8.98 16.43 3.23
C GLY A 99 8.59 17.91 3.06
N SER A 100 8.12 18.33 1.87
CA SER A 100 7.72 19.72 1.60
C SER A 100 6.41 20.12 2.31
N TYR A 101 5.65 19.17 2.82
CA TYR A 101 4.48 19.44 3.64
C TYR A 101 4.88 19.81 5.07
N THR A 102 4.74 21.07 5.40
CA THR A 102 5.06 21.76 6.66
C THR A 102 4.31 21.26 7.91
N GLN A 103 3.65 20.15 7.86
CA GLN A 103 3.12 19.53 9.07
C GLN A 103 4.23 18.72 9.73
N LYS A 104 4.65 19.14 10.91
CA LYS A 104 5.70 18.69 11.84
C LYS A 104 5.75 17.17 12.16
N TRP A 105 5.29 16.29 11.29
CA TRP A 105 5.04 14.90 11.60
C TRP A 105 5.74 13.90 10.68
N ILE A 106 6.38 14.36 9.60
CA ILE A 106 7.12 13.49 8.69
C ILE A 106 8.48 13.22 9.33
N ARG A 107 8.78 11.96 9.54
CA ARG A 107 10.15 11.55 9.81
C ARG A 107 10.91 11.62 8.50
N THR A 108 11.55 12.72 8.23
CA THR A 108 12.39 12.97 7.06
C THR A 108 13.51 11.94 6.88
N SER A 109 13.79 11.12 7.91
CA SER A 109 14.82 10.08 7.87
C SER A 109 14.54 8.89 6.96
N PHE A 110 13.29 8.72 6.46
CA PHE A 110 12.91 7.58 5.60
C PHE A 110 12.26 8.02 4.29
N GLU A 111 12.37 9.29 3.93
CA GLU A 111 11.69 9.81 2.73
C GLU A 111 12.23 9.17 1.45
N ASP A 112 13.55 9.22 1.26
CA ASP A 112 14.20 8.64 0.08
C ASP A 112 13.97 7.13 0.00
N ASP A 113 14.14 6.42 1.10
CA ASP A 113 13.92 4.97 1.18
C ASP A 113 12.45 4.59 0.91
N SER A 114 11.51 5.41 1.40
CA SER A 114 10.08 5.19 1.17
C SER A 114 9.71 5.42 -0.29
N ASN A 115 10.26 6.44 -0.93
CA ASN A 115 10.06 6.73 -2.34
C ASN A 115 10.68 5.61 -3.19
N PHE A 116 11.89 5.18 -2.88
CA PHE A 116 12.56 4.09 -3.58
C PHE A 116 11.81 2.76 -3.45
N LEU A 117 11.27 2.44 -2.26
CA LEU A 117 10.41 1.28 -2.07
C LEU A 117 9.14 1.36 -2.95
N GLY A 118 8.49 2.53 -2.99
CA GLY A 118 7.32 2.76 -3.84
C GLY A 118 7.64 2.62 -5.32
N GLU A 119 8.76 3.18 -5.77
CA GLU A 119 9.22 3.09 -7.15
C GLU A 119 9.53 1.63 -7.55
N CYS A 120 10.26 0.88 -6.74
CA CYS A 120 10.55 -0.53 -6.99
C CYS A 120 9.26 -1.35 -7.18
N ILE A 121 8.27 -1.16 -6.30
CA ILE A 121 6.99 -1.88 -6.41
C ILE A 121 6.22 -1.43 -7.67
N ASN A 122 6.13 -0.12 -7.92
CA ASN A 122 5.38 0.39 -9.08
C ASN A 122 5.97 -0.09 -10.41
N ASN A 123 7.30 -0.08 -10.54
CA ASN A 123 8.00 -0.55 -11.74
C ASN A 123 7.71 -2.03 -12.02
N ARG A 124 7.63 -2.87 -10.99
CA ARG A 124 7.22 -4.26 -11.13
C ARG A 124 5.77 -4.40 -11.54
N ILE A 125 4.84 -3.66 -10.92
CA ILE A 125 3.41 -3.71 -11.27
C ILE A 125 3.20 -3.36 -12.74
N ILE A 126 3.77 -2.25 -13.23
CA ILE A 126 3.57 -1.83 -14.63
C ILE A 126 4.29 -2.73 -15.65
N SER A 127 5.34 -3.44 -15.26
CA SER A 127 6.08 -4.35 -16.16
C SER A 127 5.55 -5.77 -16.17
N GLU A 128 4.88 -6.23 -15.12
CA GLU A 128 4.48 -7.63 -14.93
C GLU A 128 2.96 -7.83 -14.94
N THR A 129 2.17 -6.76 -15.08
CA THR A 129 0.70 -6.82 -15.13
C THR A 129 0.15 -6.02 -16.31
N SER A 130 -1.17 -6.12 -16.54
CA SER A 130 -1.87 -5.31 -17.56
C SER A 130 -2.19 -3.87 -17.08
N LEU A 131 -1.77 -3.48 -15.88
CA LEU A 131 -1.93 -2.11 -15.39
C LEU A 131 -0.93 -1.17 -16.07
N SER A 132 -1.41 -0.02 -16.52
CA SER A 132 -0.55 1.04 -17.05
C SER A 132 0.06 1.87 -15.92
N GLU A 133 0.98 2.74 -16.26
CA GLU A 133 1.48 3.76 -15.34
C GLU A 133 0.47 4.92 -15.22
N TYR A 134 0.26 5.43 -14.02
CA TYR A 134 -0.53 6.63 -13.73
C TYR A 134 0.37 7.78 -13.28
N ALA A 135 0.15 8.99 -13.81
CA ALA A 135 0.81 10.24 -13.39
C ALA A 135 2.37 10.18 -13.41
N GLY A 136 2.96 9.39 -14.32
CA GLY A 136 4.41 9.18 -14.35
C GLY A 136 4.93 8.32 -13.20
N GLY A 137 4.10 7.42 -12.68
CA GLY A 137 4.44 6.45 -11.62
C GLY A 137 4.37 7.02 -10.20
N VAL A 138 4.27 8.33 -10.02
CA VAL A 138 4.30 8.98 -8.72
C VAL A 138 3.18 10.01 -8.56
N ILE A 139 2.51 9.97 -7.41
CA ILE A 139 1.54 10.98 -6.98
C ILE A 139 2.19 11.77 -5.85
N ASN A 140 2.23 13.11 -5.98
CA ASN A 140 2.75 13.96 -4.92
C ASN A 140 2.01 13.71 -3.62
N GLY A 141 2.76 13.43 -2.56
CA GLY A 141 2.24 13.14 -1.23
C GLY A 141 1.37 14.28 -0.74
N GLN A 142 0.15 13.95 -0.31
CA GLN A 142 -0.69 14.92 0.35
C GLN A 142 -0.46 14.74 1.85
N GLY A 143 -0.11 15.83 2.54
CA GLY A 143 0.39 15.85 3.93
C GLY A 143 -0.52 15.28 5.02
N TYR A 144 -1.57 14.55 4.68
CA TYR A 144 -2.44 13.83 5.60
C TYR A 144 -2.24 12.30 5.58
N MET A 145 -1.20 11.79 4.91
CA MET A 145 -0.88 10.36 4.94
C MET A 145 -0.28 9.97 6.30
N ILE A 146 -1.16 9.77 7.29
CA ILE A 146 -0.80 9.48 8.68
C ILE A 146 0.16 8.28 8.79
N LEU A 147 0.06 7.31 7.88
CA LEU A 147 0.94 6.14 7.90
C LEU A 147 2.40 6.51 7.65
N PHE A 148 2.72 7.35 6.67
CA PHE A 148 4.08 7.84 6.48
C PHE A 148 4.62 8.57 7.71
N ASN A 149 3.75 9.37 8.36
CA ASN A 149 4.13 10.21 9.49
C ASN A 149 4.39 9.44 10.78
N LYS A 150 3.89 8.22 10.90
CA LYS A 150 3.93 7.41 12.13
C LYS A 150 4.68 6.11 11.95
N CYS A 151 4.98 5.72 10.72
CA CYS A 151 5.71 4.49 10.47
C CYS A 151 7.17 4.64 10.96
N PRO A 152 7.69 3.71 11.74
CA PRO A 152 9.04 3.78 12.27
C PRO A 152 10.11 3.25 11.31
N VAL A 153 9.70 2.79 10.12
CA VAL A 153 10.51 2.18 9.07
C VAL A 153 10.12 2.77 7.72
N PRO A 154 10.90 2.60 6.65
CA PRO A 154 10.52 2.98 5.29
C PRO A 154 9.14 2.46 4.93
N ALA A 155 8.30 3.31 4.34
CA ALA A 155 6.90 2.99 4.09
C ALA A 155 6.51 3.28 2.62
N GLY A 156 6.24 2.24 1.83
CA GLY A 156 5.67 2.36 0.49
C GLY A 156 4.13 2.51 0.55
N TYR A 157 3.58 3.54 -0.08
CA TYR A 157 2.15 3.70 -0.22
C TYR A 157 1.76 3.56 -1.69
N MET A 158 1.02 2.52 -2.02
CA MET A 158 0.68 2.14 -3.39
C MET A 158 -0.78 2.44 -3.70
N GLU A 159 -1.02 3.07 -4.84
CA GLU A 159 -2.32 3.14 -5.51
C GLU A 159 -2.23 2.22 -6.75
N ILE A 160 -2.54 0.93 -6.56
CA ILE A 160 -2.25 -0.13 -7.53
C ILE A 160 -3.17 -0.14 -8.77
N GLY A 161 -4.06 0.83 -8.91
CA GLY A 161 -5.02 0.98 -10.01
C GLY A 161 -6.25 1.70 -9.53
N PHE A 162 -7.22 1.89 -10.42
CA PHE A 162 -8.47 2.59 -10.10
C PHE A 162 -9.62 1.60 -10.00
N PHE A 163 -10.18 1.44 -8.80
CA PHE A 163 -11.27 0.48 -8.56
C PHE A 163 -12.61 0.91 -9.17
N ASP A 164 -12.75 2.16 -9.57
CA ASP A 164 -13.96 2.73 -10.22
C ASP A 164 -13.80 2.88 -11.74
N SER A 165 -12.82 2.19 -12.33
CA SER A 165 -12.52 2.22 -13.76
C SER A 165 -12.41 0.81 -14.36
N SER A 166 -11.93 0.72 -15.59
CA SER A 166 -11.61 -0.57 -16.24
C SER A 166 -10.48 -1.34 -15.55
N ASP A 167 -9.70 -0.70 -14.68
CA ASP A 167 -8.66 -1.38 -13.92
C ASP A 167 -9.24 -2.38 -12.91
N LEU A 168 -10.51 -2.21 -12.50
CA LEU A 168 -11.18 -3.13 -11.59
C LEU A 168 -11.09 -4.59 -12.07
N GLY A 169 -11.30 -4.80 -13.37
CA GLY A 169 -11.19 -6.14 -13.95
C GLY A 169 -9.77 -6.73 -13.86
N ILE A 170 -8.76 -5.90 -14.03
CA ILE A 170 -7.35 -6.28 -13.91
C ILE A 170 -7.00 -6.55 -12.44
N LEU A 171 -7.38 -5.64 -11.56
CA LEU A 171 -7.14 -5.75 -10.11
C LEU A 171 -7.73 -7.04 -9.52
N ASP A 172 -8.85 -7.50 -10.04
CA ASP A 172 -9.47 -8.75 -9.61
C ASP A 172 -8.87 -9.98 -10.30
N SER A 173 -8.77 -9.99 -11.63
CA SER A 173 -8.35 -11.17 -12.40
C SER A 173 -6.85 -11.44 -12.32
N GLU A 174 -6.01 -10.41 -12.19
CA GLU A 174 -4.55 -10.52 -12.14
C GLU A 174 -3.98 -10.43 -10.72
N SER A 175 -4.79 -10.62 -9.68
CA SER A 175 -4.35 -10.47 -8.29
C SER A 175 -3.11 -11.31 -7.93
N GLY A 176 -2.94 -12.49 -8.51
CA GLY A 176 -1.73 -13.30 -8.36
C GLY A 176 -0.49 -12.65 -9.00
N ALA A 177 -0.62 -12.07 -10.20
CA ALA A 177 0.47 -11.34 -10.86
C ALA A 177 0.80 -10.05 -10.11
N ILE A 178 -0.21 -9.30 -9.68
CA ILE A 178 -0.04 -8.10 -8.85
C ILE A 178 0.68 -8.44 -7.53
N GLY A 179 0.28 -9.54 -6.87
CA GLY A 179 0.94 -10.02 -5.66
C GLY A 179 2.43 -10.34 -5.89
N ARG A 180 2.76 -11.05 -6.98
CA ARG A 180 4.17 -11.30 -7.35
C ARG A 180 4.93 -10.02 -7.65
N ALA A 181 4.34 -9.09 -8.38
CA ALA A 181 4.95 -7.80 -8.70
C ALA A 181 5.25 -6.99 -7.42
N ILE A 182 4.31 -6.93 -6.48
CA ILE A 182 4.53 -6.29 -5.18
C ILE A 182 5.68 -6.97 -4.42
N ALA A 183 5.66 -8.30 -4.36
CA ALA A 183 6.71 -9.07 -3.68
C ALA A 183 8.08 -8.88 -4.35
N GLY A 184 8.12 -8.89 -5.69
CA GLY A 184 9.32 -8.62 -6.47
C GLY A 184 9.89 -7.23 -6.21
N GLY A 185 9.03 -6.20 -6.17
CA GLY A 185 9.45 -4.83 -5.88
C GLY A 185 9.98 -4.65 -4.45
N ILE A 186 9.36 -5.29 -3.47
CA ILE A 186 9.89 -5.32 -2.09
C ILE A 186 11.25 -6.02 -2.07
N ASN A 187 11.38 -7.15 -2.77
CA ASN A 187 12.66 -7.86 -2.85
C ASN A 187 13.74 -7.02 -3.53
N ASP A 188 13.44 -6.31 -4.61
CA ASP A 188 14.38 -5.40 -5.28
C ASP A 188 14.84 -4.29 -4.32
N TYR A 189 13.92 -3.71 -3.55
CA TYR A 189 14.23 -2.72 -2.52
C TYR A 189 15.17 -3.29 -1.45
N MET A 190 14.94 -4.51 -0.98
CA MET A 190 15.71 -5.14 0.10
C MET A 190 17.13 -5.51 -0.29
N TRP A 191 17.43 -5.65 -1.57
CA TRP A 191 18.74 -6.07 -2.08
C TRP A 191 19.56 -4.97 -2.77
N ASN A 192 19.07 -3.72 -2.78
CA ASN A 192 19.78 -2.54 -3.25
C ASN A 192 20.34 -1.71 -2.08
#